data_0b6749a6174c82a2073468e33ea71ad6
#
_entry.id   0b6749a6174c82a2073468e33ea71ad6
#
_cell.length_a   1.000
_cell.length_b   1.000
_cell.length_c   1.000
_cell.angle_alpha   90.00
_cell.angle_beta   90.00
_cell.angle_gamma   90.00
#
_symmetry.space_group_name_H-M   'P 1'
#
loop_
_entity.id
_entity.type
_entity.pdbx_description
1 polymer ?
#
loop_
_entity_poly.entity_id
_entity_poly.type
_entity_poly.pdbx_seq_one_letter_code
_entity_poly.pdbx_strand_id
1 'polypeptide(L)'
;MTALLLYASTSALSAGIIFQNLFEISPDIPWAIGGLIGLIPSVKWVIDELKDRQMGSDVLAIFSIVGALAIKEFFAAAVISFMLASGRALESWAEGRAESALKSLIDRMPKLANRITANGQLEVVAVEQIISGDRLIVKSGEIVPVDGITQESCYLDQSALTGEPLPVLLNKLDSVISGTLNAGNTFEMVASGNVSQSTYSGIVTMVRNSRAQSSPNIRLANKWALRFVPITILIATAAWLLTGEVKRAVAVLVVATPCPLILAVPIALVAGMSRATKSGAVIKGGAILEKLSRAQIVLLDKTGTVTHGGPVITEIVALPGFSTEYVLQIAASLDQYSPHIVAKSLVDEAKRREINLLSATNIVEEHGKEVVGLVAGKRVRVGAVPDELPGWAKLNQPLLVALHVEEELIALFGLEDPIRTESRRTIEELHKLGVTEIVMVTGDKEETANSVANELGINRVIANSKPETKLNVVHEYRNKVTGTVIVVGDGINDAPALAASDVGIAMGARGASAASEAADVVIIEDSIDRVTSAIALAKISHRKALQASIGGMALALIAMFAAAFNYLTPSQGAIVQEIIDLLAIMWALTTLKASNLKS
;
A
#
# COMPACT_ATOMS: atom_id res chain seq x y z
N MET A 1 -3.27 -19.79 23.57
CA MET A 1 -4.60 -20.05 24.17
C MET A 1 -5.52 -20.79 23.20
N THR A 2 -5.68 -20.34 21.95
CA THR A 2 -6.52 -20.98 20.90
C THR A 2 -6.14 -22.42 20.61
N ALA A 3 -4.87 -22.74 20.42
CA ALA A 3 -4.41 -24.12 20.18
C ALA A 3 -4.70 -25.06 21.38
N LEU A 4 -4.49 -24.59 22.60
CA LEU A 4 -4.78 -25.37 23.80
C LEU A 4 -6.29 -25.66 23.95
N LEU A 5 -7.13 -24.68 23.65
CA LEU A 5 -8.58 -24.84 23.63
C LEU A 5 -9.02 -25.84 22.56
N LEU A 6 -8.44 -25.78 21.37
CA LEU A 6 -8.72 -26.71 20.28
C LEU A 6 -8.35 -28.16 20.68
N TYR A 7 -7.16 -28.35 21.25
CA TYR A 7 -6.75 -29.67 21.74
C TYR A 7 -7.67 -30.18 22.85
N ALA A 8 -8.03 -29.35 23.81
CA ALA A 8 -8.89 -29.74 24.93
C ALA A 8 -10.31 -30.09 24.47
N SER A 9 -10.92 -29.30 23.59
CA SER A 9 -12.26 -29.59 23.04
C SER A 9 -12.27 -30.84 22.14
N THR A 10 -11.23 -31.01 21.30
CA THR A 10 -11.05 -32.23 20.49
C THR A 10 -10.88 -33.46 21.38
N SER A 11 -10.09 -33.38 22.44
CA SER A 11 -9.88 -34.48 23.37
C SER A 11 -11.17 -34.86 24.10
N ALA A 12 -11.99 -33.87 24.53
CA ALA A 12 -13.26 -34.14 25.19
C ALA A 12 -14.29 -34.80 24.26
N LEU A 13 -14.37 -34.35 22.99
CA LEU A 13 -15.23 -34.99 21.98
C LEU A 13 -14.77 -36.43 21.69
N SER A 14 -13.48 -36.61 21.46
CA SER A 14 -12.90 -37.95 21.18
C SER A 14 -13.07 -38.92 22.36
N ALA A 15 -12.85 -38.43 23.57
CA ALA A 15 -13.07 -39.24 24.80
C ALA A 15 -14.51 -39.71 24.89
N GLY A 16 -15.51 -38.83 24.67
CA GLY A 16 -16.91 -39.24 24.69
C GLY A 16 -17.24 -40.29 23.64
N ILE A 17 -16.72 -40.16 22.42
CA ILE A 17 -16.90 -41.16 21.35
C ILE A 17 -16.25 -42.50 21.75
N ILE A 18 -15.06 -42.48 22.34
CA ILE A 18 -14.37 -43.68 22.82
C ILE A 18 -15.13 -44.34 23.94
N PHE A 19 -15.61 -43.58 24.94
CA PHE A 19 -16.42 -44.13 26.05
C PHE A 19 -17.69 -44.79 25.55
N GLN A 20 -18.35 -44.19 24.57
CA GLN A 20 -19.60 -44.73 24.00
C GLN A 20 -19.37 -46.03 23.23
N ASN A 21 -18.32 -46.07 22.36
CA ASN A 21 -18.14 -47.17 21.43
C ASN A 21 -17.26 -48.32 21.94
N LEU A 22 -16.30 -48.06 22.85
CA LEU A 22 -15.34 -49.04 23.34
C LEU A 22 -15.67 -49.58 24.75
N PHE A 23 -16.27 -48.74 25.59
CA PHE A 23 -16.49 -49.09 26.99
C PHE A 23 -17.98 -49.19 27.39
N GLU A 24 -18.91 -48.89 26.45
CA GLU A 24 -20.37 -48.86 26.71
C GLU A 24 -20.75 -47.98 27.91
N ILE A 25 -19.90 -46.98 28.24
CA ILE A 25 -20.13 -46.03 29.33
C ILE A 25 -20.82 -44.77 28.76
N SER A 26 -21.69 -44.14 29.54
CA SER A 26 -22.32 -42.89 29.12
C SER A 26 -21.31 -41.83 28.74
N PRO A 27 -21.36 -41.26 27.53
CA PRO A 27 -20.43 -40.20 27.06
C PRO A 27 -20.77 -38.82 27.62
N ASP A 28 -21.81 -38.71 28.47
CA ASP A 28 -22.36 -37.43 28.93
C ASP A 28 -21.34 -36.61 29.72
N ILE A 29 -20.52 -37.25 30.56
CA ILE A 29 -19.52 -36.56 31.38
C ILE A 29 -18.40 -35.95 30.53
N PRO A 30 -17.72 -36.68 29.63
CA PRO A 30 -16.74 -36.09 28.73
C PRO A 30 -17.29 -34.95 27.87
N TRP A 31 -18.52 -35.11 27.33
CA TRP A 31 -19.14 -34.07 26.49
C TRP A 31 -19.58 -32.85 27.31
N ALA A 32 -20.09 -33.04 28.53
CA ALA A 32 -20.38 -31.91 29.41
C ALA A 32 -19.12 -31.12 29.78
N ILE A 33 -18.03 -31.82 30.07
CA ILE A 33 -16.71 -31.20 30.30
C ILE A 33 -16.28 -30.43 29.05
N GLY A 34 -16.46 -31.00 27.84
CA GLY A 34 -16.16 -30.32 26.58
C GLY A 34 -16.96 -29.02 26.42
N GLY A 35 -18.26 -29.01 26.76
CA GLY A 35 -19.08 -27.81 26.78
C GLY A 35 -18.56 -26.74 27.76
N LEU A 36 -18.19 -27.13 28.96
CA LEU A 36 -17.63 -26.21 29.98
C LEU A 36 -16.25 -25.63 29.58
N ILE A 37 -15.41 -26.44 28.93
CA ILE A 37 -14.12 -25.98 28.40
C ILE A 37 -14.30 -24.84 27.40
N GLY A 38 -15.33 -24.87 26.56
CA GLY A 38 -15.63 -23.77 25.63
C GLY A 38 -16.31 -22.57 26.31
N LEU A 39 -17.12 -22.80 27.33
CA LEU A 39 -17.87 -21.74 28.00
C LEU A 39 -16.94 -20.74 28.73
N ILE A 40 -15.90 -21.22 29.43
CA ILE A 40 -15.01 -20.37 30.23
C ILE A 40 -14.28 -19.31 29.36
N PRO A 41 -13.63 -19.67 28.25
CA PRO A 41 -13.03 -18.67 27.36
C PRO A 41 -14.05 -17.74 26.72
N SER A 42 -15.23 -18.24 26.33
CA SER A 42 -16.27 -17.41 25.71
C SER A 42 -16.76 -16.31 26.65
N VAL A 43 -16.96 -16.62 27.94
CA VAL A 43 -17.30 -15.61 28.95
C VAL A 43 -16.20 -14.55 29.08
N LYS A 44 -14.94 -14.98 29.09
CA LYS A 44 -13.80 -14.05 29.15
C LYS A 44 -13.77 -13.13 27.92
N TRP A 45 -13.93 -13.67 26.71
CA TRP A 45 -13.95 -12.89 25.48
C TRP A 45 -15.08 -11.86 25.48
N VAL A 46 -16.29 -12.24 25.85
CA VAL A 46 -17.41 -11.29 25.97
C VAL A 46 -17.13 -10.19 27.00
N ILE A 47 -16.51 -10.51 28.14
CA ILE A 47 -16.13 -9.51 29.14
C ILE A 47 -15.08 -8.54 28.57
N ASP A 48 -14.09 -9.04 27.84
CA ASP A 48 -13.05 -8.22 27.23
C ASP A 48 -13.66 -7.32 26.12
N GLU A 49 -14.53 -7.83 25.26
CA GLU A 49 -15.27 -7.06 24.25
C GLU A 49 -16.17 -5.97 24.86
N LEU A 50 -16.83 -6.26 25.98
CA LEU A 50 -17.66 -5.28 26.70
C LEU A 50 -16.82 -4.14 27.27
N LYS A 51 -15.60 -4.42 27.77
CA LYS A 51 -14.65 -3.38 28.24
C LYS A 51 -14.24 -2.45 27.09
N ASP A 52 -14.06 -3.00 25.90
CA ASP A 52 -13.69 -2.26 24.69
C ASP A 52 -14.91 -1.59 24.01
N ARG A 53 -16.08 -1.63 24.65
CA ARG A 53 -17.37 -1.13 24.13
C ARG A 53 -17.75 -1.74 22.77
N GLN A 54 -17.28 -2.93 22.50
CA GLN A 54 -17.65 -3.74 21.34
C GLN A 54 -18.50 -4.91 21.86
N MET A 55 -19.69 -5.10 21.31
CA MET A 55 -20.48 -6.32 21.57
C MET A 55 -20.26 -7.26 20.39
N GLY A 56 -19.65 -8.39 20.64
CA GLY A 56 -19.38 -9.42 19.64
C GLY A 56 -20.47 -10.49 19.55
N SER A 57 -20.27 -11.42 18.63
CA SER A 57 -21.15 -12.58 18.41
C SER A 57 -21.03 -13.65 19.50
N ASP A 58 -20.02 -13.58 20.35
CA ASP A 58 -19.70 -14.59 21.36
C ASP A 58 -20.78 -14.72 22.43
N VAL A 59 -21.63 -13.69 22.56
CA VAL A 59 -22.84 -13.75 23.41
C VAL A 59 -23.79 -14.86 22.97
N LEU A 60 -24.04 -15.03 21.66
CA LEU A 60 -24.88 -16.12 21.14
C LEU A 60 -24.25 -17.49 21.37
N ALA A 61 -22.94 -17.60 21.31
CA ALA A 61 -22.23 -18.83 21.62
C ALA A 61 -22.39 -19.24 23.08
N ILE A 62 -22.33 -18.28 24.02
CA ILE A 62 -22.63 -18.54 25.44
C ILE A 62 -24.06 -19.07 25.61
N PHE A 63 -25.05 -18.40 25.02
CA PHE A 63 -26.44 -18.86 25.08
C PHE A 63 -26.64 -20.25 24.49
N SER A 64 -25.94 -20.55 23.39
CA SER A 64 -25.99 -21.85 22.72
C SER A 64 -25.41 -22.97 23.58
N ILE A 65 -24.23 -22.75 24.20
CA ILE A 65 -23.59 -23.74 25.08
C ILE A 65 -24.44 -23.94 26.37
N VAL A 66 -24.83 -22.85 27.01
CA VAL A 66 -25.66 -22.92 28.24
C VAL A 66 -27.01 -23.58 27.94
N GLY A 67 -27.65 -23.22 26.83
CA GLY A 67 -28.90 -23.84 26.39
C GLY A 67 -28.75 -25.34 26.14
N ALA A 68 -27.70 -25.75 25.42
CA ALA A 68 -27.43 -27.17 25.17
C ALA A 68 -27.15 -27.97 26.46
N LEU A 69 -26.38 -27.42 27.39
CA LEU A 69 -26.12 -28.03 28.69
C LEU A 69 -27.43 -28.14 29.53
N ALA A 70 -28.27 -27.10 29.55
CA ALA A 70 -29.50 -27.07 30.29
C ALA A 70 -30.54 -28.12 29.84
N ILE A 71 -30.58 -28.38 28.51
CA ILE A 71 -31.48 -29.42 27.95
C ILE A 71 -30.82 -30.81 27.87
N LYS A 72 -29.64 -30.98 28.49
CA LYS A 72 -28.83 -32.22 28.49
C LYS A 72 -28.38 -32.72 27.12
N GLU A 73 -28.29 -31.84 26.14
CA GLU A 73 -27.68 -32.11 24.82
C GLU A 73 -26.16 -31.93 24.90
N PHE A 74 -25.50 -32.76 25.75
CA PHE A 74 -24.06 -32.61 26.06
C PHE A 74 -23.16 -32.75 24.82
N PHE A 75 -23.53 -33.64 23.87
CA PHE A 75 -22.83 -33.76 22.62
C PHE A 75 -22.88 -32.46 21.81
N ALA A 76 -24.03 -31.81 21.72
CA ALA A 76 -24.18 -30.52 21.06
C ALA A 76 -23.30 -29.45 21.74
N ALA A 77 -23.27 -29.38 23.07
CA ALA A 77 -22.43 -28.45 23.81
C ALA A 77 -20.94 -28.64 23.52
N ALA A 78 -20.47 -29.89 23.45
CA ALA A 78 -19.09 -30.23 23.12
C ALA A 78 -18.75 -29.86 21.64
N VAL A 79 -19.67 -30.12 20.69
CA VAL A 79 -19.51 -29.73 19.28
C VAL A 79 -19.44 -28.20 19.13
N ILE A 80 -20.31 -27.45 19.84
CA ILE A 80 -20.28 -25.98 19.81
C ILE A 80 -18.94 -25.45 20.37
N SER A 81 -18.45 -26.05 21.46
CA SER A 81 -17.13 -25.68 22.01
C SER A 81 -15.99 -25.96 21.07
N PHE A 82 -16.03 -27.09 20.36
CA PHE A 82 -15.08 -27.41 19.31
C PHE A 82 -15.18 -26.42 18.13
N MET A 83 -16.41 -26.10 17.69
CA MET A 83 -16.66 -25.11 16.64
C MET A 83 -16.06 -23.75 17.00
N LEU A 84 -16.24 -23.27 18.24
CA LEU A 84 -15.63 -22.02 18.69
C LEU A 84 -14.09 -22.07 18.66
N ALA A 85 -13.50 -23.18 19.09
CA ALA A 85 -12.06 -23.36 19.10
C ALA A 85 -11.49 -23.46 17.68
N SER A 86 -12.15 -24.23 16.79
CA SER A 86 -11.76 -24.37 15.36
C SER A 86 -11.97 -23.07 14.59
N GLY A 87 -13.07 -22.36 14.82
CA GLY A 87 -13.37 -21.07 14.21
C GLY A 87 -12.29 -20.02 14.56
N ARG A 88 -11.92 -19.89 15.84
CA ARG A 88 -10.83 -19.00 16.28
C ARG A 88 -9.47 -19.41 15.72
N ALA A 89 -9.19 -20.70 15.60
CA ALA A 89 -7.95 -21.18 14.98
C ALA A 89 -7.92 -20.87 13.48
N LEU A 90 -9.06 -21.06 12.79
CA LEU A 90 -9.21 -20.75 11.36
C LEU A 90 -9.10 -19.24 11.11
N GLU A 91 -9.69 -18.40 11.98
CA GLU A 91 -9.54 -16.94 11.95
C GLU A 91 -8.07 -16.53 12.02
N SER A 92 -7.36 -17.00 13.07
CA SER A 92 -5.93 -16.69 13.25
C SER A 92 -5.06 -17.16 12.09
N TRP A 93 -5.37 -18.34 11.51
CA TRP A 93 -4.70 -18.85 10.32
C TRP A 93 -4.98 -17.97 9.09
N ALA A 94 -6.24 -17.58 8.88
CA ALA A 94 -6.65 -16.77 7.75
C ALA A 94 -6.05 -15.36 7.80
N GLU A 95 -6.03 -14.73 8.99
CA GLU A 95 -5.36 -13.45 9.22
C GLU A 95 -3.86 -13.56 8.94
N GLY A 96 -3.18 -14.57 9.50
CA GLY A 96 -1.77 -14.81 9.24
C GLY A 96 -1.47 -15.05 7.76
N ARG A 97 -2.37 -15.74 7.05
CA ARG A 97 -2.25 -15.96 5.59
C ARG A 97 -2.48 -14.67 4.80
N ALA A 98 -3.46 -13.87 5.19
CA ALA A 98 -3.73 -12.58 4.57
C ALA A 98 -2.57 -11.59 4.80
N GLU A 99 -1.97 -11.57 5.99
CA GLU A 99 -0.85 -10.70 6.36
C GLU A 99 0.51 -11.17 5.84
N SER A 100 0.62 -12.35 5.25
CA SER A 100 1.92 -12.99 4.95
C SER A 100 2.89 -12.13 4.15
N ALA A 101 2.40 -11.32 3.19
CA ALA A 101 3.25 -10.42 2.40
C ALA A 101 3.69 -9.18 3.20
N LEU A 102 2.81 -8.63 4.03
CA LEU A 102 3.16 -7.50 4.90
C LEU A 102 4.21 -7.92 5.94
N LYS A 103 4.05 -9.13 6.50
CA LYS A 103 5.00 -9.69 7.45
C LYS A 103 6.36 -9.95 6.80
N SER A 104 6.39 -10.48 5.58
CA SER A 104 7.64 -10.75 4.86
C SER A 104 8.46 -9.48 4.59
N LEU A 105 7.83 -8.32 4.41
CA LEU A 105 8.53 -7.03 4.32
C LEU A 105 9.18 -6.67 5.66
N ILE A 106 8.45 -6.78 6.77
CA ILE A 106 8.98 -6.44 8.10
C ILE A 106 10.17 -7.34 8.47
N ASP A 107 10.06 -8.64 8.19
CA ASP A 107 11.07 -9.65 8.56
C ASP A 107 12.36 -9.54 7.73
N ARG A 108 12.35 -8.88 6.56
CA ARG A 108 13.52 -8.65 5.71
C ARG A 108 14.39 -7.47 6.14
N MET A 109 13.97 -6.65 7.10
CA MET A 109 14.76 -5.50 7.54
C MET A 109 16.12 -5.96 8.08
N PRO A 110 17.26 -5.53 7.48
CA PRO A 110 18.57 -5.90 7.97
C PRO A 110 18.79 -5.33 9.37
N LYS A 111 19.41 -6.10 10.23
CA LYS A 111 19.76 -5.70 11.61
C LYS A 111 21.21 -5.26 11.73
N LEU A 112 22.06 -5.71 10.81
CA LEU A 112 23.50 -5.46 10.80
C LEU A 112 23.91 -4.94 9.43
N ALA A 113 24.98 -4.14 9.39
CA ALA A 113 25.60 -3.64 8.19
C ALA A 113 27.12 -3.72 8.30
N ASN A 114 27.82 -3.81 7.15
CA ASN A 114 29.27 -3.81 7.10
C ASN A 114 29.75 -2.38 6.80
N ARG A 115 30.30 -1.68 7.79
CA ARG A 115 30.84 -0.32 7.69
C ARG A 115 32.34 -0.35 7.45
N ILE A 116 32.84 0.53 6.59
CA ILE A 116 34.28 0.77 6.41
C ILE A 116 34.68 1.88 7.38
N THR A 117 35.60 1.55 8.30
CA THR A 117 36.16 2.54 9.22
C THR A 117 37.11 3.50 8.53
N ALA A 118 37.46 4.62 9.17
CA ALA A 118 38.45 5.59 8.65
C ALA A 118 39.83 4.95 8.33
N ASN A 119 40.15 3.83 8.97
CA ASN A 119 41.38 3.08 8.73
C ASN A 119 41.24 2.03 7.60
N GLY A 120 40.12 1.99 6.89
CA GLY A 120 39.85 1.04 5.80
C GLY A 120 39.52 -0.39 6.25
N GLN A 121 39.27 -0.63 7.53
CA GLN A 121 38.87 -1.94 8.07
C GLN A 121 37.36 -2.10 8.03
N LEU A 122 36.89 -3.33 7.81
CA LEU A 122 35.48 -3.67 7.89
C LEU A 122 35.06 -3.92 9.34
N GLU A 123 33.99 -3.24 9.75
CA GLU A 123 33.34 -3.39 11.03
C GLU A 123 31.88 -3.75 10.82
N VAL A 124 31.37 -4.73 11.55
CA VAL A 124 29.94 -5.08 11.56
C VAL A 124 29.26 -4.26 12.64
N VAL A 125 28.34 -3.40 12.24
CA VAL A 125 27.60 -2.50 13.13
C VAL A 125 26.09 -2.78 13.07
N ALA A 126 25.37 -2.43 14.14
CA ALA A 126 23.92 -2.39 14.09
C ALA A 126 23.46 -1.29 13.10
N VAL A 127 22.39 -1.55 12.33
CA VAL A 127 21.93 -0.61 11.30
C VAL A 127 21.51 0.74 11.91
N GLU A 128 21.05 0.74 13.17
CA GLU A 128 20.70 1.95 13.93
C GLU A 128 21.91 2.87 14.22
N GLN A 129 23.14 2.37 14.08
CA GLN A 129 24.37 3.14 14.30
C GLN A 129 24.90 3.82 13.03
N ILE A 130 24.28 3.55 11.87
CA ILE A 130 24.66 4.17 10.60
C ILE A 130 24.22 5.63 10.62
N ILE A 131 25.14 6.49 10.17
CA ILE A 131 24.90 7.93 9.96
C ILE A 131 25.16 8.32 8.52
N SER A 132 24.66 9.47 8.12
CA SER A 132 24.94 10.03 6.77
C SER A 132 26.43 10.19 6.57
N GLY A 133 26.92 9.76 5.39
CA GLY A 133 28.34 9.77 5.02
C GLY A 133 29.11 8.50 5.38
N ASP A 134 28.54 7.55 6.13
CA ASP A 134 29.19 6.26 6.39
C ASP A 134 29.39 5.49 5.09
N ARG A 135 30.57 4.92 4.92
CA ARG A 135 30.90 4.02 3.80
C ARG A 135 30.52 2.59 4.19
N LEU A 136 29.69 1.96 3.37
CA LEU A 136 29.15 0.64 3.61
C LEU A 136 29.53 -0.32 2.48
N ILE A 137 29.75 -1.59 2.83
CA ILE A 137 29.91 -2.69 1.87
C ILE A 137 28.63 -3.53 1.89
N VAL A 138 28.04 -3.73 0.71
CA VAL A 138 26.90 -4.62 0.51
C VAL A 138 27.36 -5.84 -0.29
N LYS A 139 27.47 -6.99 0.38
CA LYS A 139 27.92 -8.22 -0.26
C LYS A 139 26.85 -8.80 -1.18
N SER A 140 27.26 -9.68 -2.10
CA SER A 140 26.32 -10.43 -2.94
C SER A 140 25.33 -11.20 -2.08
N GLY A 141 24.04 -11.07 -2.37
CA GLY A 141 22.94 -11.68 -1.61
C GLY A 141 22.57 -10.96 -0.30
N GLU A 142 23.24 -9.85 0.06
CA GLU A 142 22.84 -9.02 1.20
C GLU A 142 21.81 -7.97 0.80
N ILE A 143 21.00 -7.57 1.78
CA ILE A 143 20.01 -6.50 1.62
C ILE A 143 20.67 -5.16 1.95
N VAL A 144 20.40 -4.15 1.12
CA VAL A 144 20.86 -2.77 1.33
C VAL A 144 20.26 -2.22 2.65
N PRO A 145 21.11 -1.80 3.61
CA PRO A 145 20.65 -1.47 4.96
C PRO A 145 19.97 -0.10 5.08
N VAL A 146 20.47 0.90 4.36
CA VAL A 146 19.97 2.28 4.35
C VAL A 146 20.03 2.84 2.94
N ASP A 147 19.31 3.93 2.67
CA ASP A 147 19.43 4.62 1.40
C ASP A 147 20.83 5.24 1.24
N GLY A 148 21.34 5.28 0.01
CA GLY A 148 22.67 5.80 -0.25
C GLY A 148 22.98 6.01 -1.72
N ILE A 149 24.27 6.18 -2.01
CA ILE A 149 24.81 6.40 -3.36
C ILE A 149 25.89 5.35 -3.61
N THR A 150 25.74 4.57 -4.69
CA THR A 150 26.76 3.56 -5.04
C THR A 150 28.05 4.20 -5.56
N GLN A 151 29.19 3.62 -5.18
CA GLN A 151 30.50 4.08 -5.64
C GLN A 151 30.99 3.33 -6.90
N GLU A 152 30.27 2.31 -7.31
CA GLU A 152 30.55 1.46 -8.46
C GLU A 152 29.26 0.90 -9.05
N SER A 153 29.30 0.34 -10.26
CA SER A 153 28.12 -0.25 -10.89
C SER A 153 27.70 -1.54 -10.17
N CYS A 154 26.40 -1.70 -9.90
CA CYS A 154 25.85 -2.86 -9.20
C CYS A 154 24.50 -3.29 -9.76
N TYR A 155 24.14 -4.56 -9.56
CA TYR A 155 22.81 -5.09 -9.88
C TYR A 155 21.99 -5.25 -8.61
N LEU A 156 20.81 -4.63 -8.55
CA LEU A 156 19.91 -4.72 -7.42
C LEU A 156 18.57 -5.36 -7.82
N ASP A 157 18.20 -6.40 -7.10
CA ASP A 157 16.84 -6.96 -7.16
C ASP A 157 15.91 -6.13 -6.26
N GLN A 158 15.01 -5.42 -6.91
CA GLN A 158 14.00 -4.57 -6.27
C GLN A 158 12.64 -5.26 -6.15
N SER A 159 12.52 -6.54 -6.54
CA SER A 159 11.25 -7.28 -6.62
C SER A 159 10.46 -7.32 -5.31
N ALA A 160 11.15 -7.27 -4.18
CA ALA A 160 10.52 -7.23 -2.87
C ALA A 160 9.74 -5.93 -2.60
N LEU A 161 10.12 -4.84 -3.24
CA LEU A 161 9.55 -3.50 -3.10
C LEU A 161 8.61 -3.17 -4.27
N THR A 162 9.06 -3.39 -5.48
CA THR A 162 8.37 -2.99 -6.72
C THR A 162 7.51 -4.12 -7.30
N GLY A 163 7.85 -5.36 -7.03
CA GLY A 163 7.23 -6.54 -7.66
C GLY A 163 7.83 -6.91 -9.03
N GLU A 164 8.77 -6.11 -9.55
CA GLU A 164 9.43 -6.37 -10.84
C GLU A 164 10.49 -7.47 -10.68
N PRO A 165 10.44 -8.55 -11.49
CA PRO A 165 11.28 -9.73 -11.26
C PRO A 165 12.72 -9.60 -11.75
N LEU A 166 13.04 -8.58 -12.55
CA LEU A 166 14.37 -8.43 -13.14
C LEU A 166 15.24 -7.48 -12.31
N PRO A 167 16.48 -7.86 -11.98
CA PRO A 167 17.42 -6.96 -11.34
C PRO A 167 17.73 -5.73 -12.21
N VAL A 168 17.83 -4.58 -11.58
CA VAL A 168 18.13 -3.28 -12.21
C VAL A 168 19.65 -3.03 -12.12
N LEU A 169 20.26 -2.64 -13.23
CA LEU A 169 21.64 -2.16 -13.23
C LEU A 169 21.66 -0.70 -12.78
N LEU A 170 22.38 -0.42 -11.71
CA LEU A 170 22.72 0.92 -11.26
C LEU A 170 24.18 1.23 -11.66
N ASN A 171 24.41 2.42 -12.13
CA ASN A 171 25.75 2.92 -12.46
C ASN A 171 26.38 3.60 -11.26
N LYS A 172 27.69 3.84 -11.33
CA LYS A 172 28.39 4.63 -10.31
C LYS A 172 27.71 5.97 -10.08
N LEU A 173 27.52 6.33 -8.80
CA LEU A 173 26.85 7.54 -8.31
C LEU A 173 25.32 7.52 -8.46
N ASP A 174 24.72 6.41 -8.85
CA ASP A 174 23.27 6.26 -8.79
C ASP A 174 22.78 6.07 -7.35
N SER A 175 21.53 6.44 -7.11
CA SER A 175 20.87 6.29 -5.81
C SER A 175 20.50 4.83 -5.56
N VAL A 176 20.84 4.33 -4.39
CA VAL A 176 20.54 2.98 -3.90
C VAL A 176 19.45 3.06 -2.86
N ILE A 177 18.40 2.26 -3.02
CA ILE A 177 17.25 2.22 -2.12
C ILE A 177 17.43 1.08 -1.11
N SER A 178 17.23 1.38 0.17
CA SER A 178 17.24 0.39 1.25
C SER A 178 16.18 -0.70 1.05
N GLY A 179 16.45 -1.90 1.54
CA GLY A 179 15.54 -3.05 1.40
C GLY A 179 15.63 -3.78 0.06
N THR A 180 16.42 -3.31 -0.90
CA THR A 180 16.74 -4.01 -2.15
C THR A 180 17.83 -5.06 -1.93
N LEU A 181 17.84 -6.14 -2.72
CA LEU A 181 18.80 -7.23 -2.59
C LEU A 181 19.94 -7.04 -3.61
N ASN A 182 21.18 -7.13 -3.17
CA ASN A 182 22.32 -7.16 -4.08
C ASN A 182 22.32 -8.48 -4.89
N ALA A 183 21.93 -8.40 -6.16
CA ALA A 183 21.90 -9.53 -7.10
C ALA A 183 23.19 -9.68 -7.91
N GLY A 184 24.17 -8.79 -7.71
CA GLY A 184 25.44 -8.77 -8.41
C GLY A 184 26.64 -9.03 -7.50
N ASN A 185 27.76 -8.44 -7.86
CA ASN A 185 28.98 -8.47 -7.05
C ASN A 185 28.85 -7.60 -5.79
N THR A 186 29.74 -7.81 -4.83
CA THR A 186 29.90 -6.91 -3.68
C THR A 186 30.20 -5.50 -4.18
N PHE A 187 29.54 -4.49 -3.62
CA PHE A 187 29.75 -3.09 -3.98
C PHE A 187 29.85 -2.19 -2.75
N GLU A 188 30.49 -1.06 -2.93
CA GLU A 188 30.58 0.00 -1.94
C GLU A 188 29.51 1.07 -2.19
N MET A 189 28.93 1.59 -1.11
CA MET A 189 28.01 2.71 -1.12
C MET A 189 28.31 3.70 0.01
N VAL A 190 27.84 4.93 -0.15
CA VAL A 190 27.86 5.96 0.89
C VAL A 190 26.43 6.19 1.36
N ALA A 191 26.20 6.07 2.67
CA ALA A 191 24.89 6.27 3.27
C ALA A 191 24.42 7.73 3.14
N SER A 192 23.21 7.95 2.65
CA SER A 192 22.60 9.29 2.53
C SER A 192 21.96 9.77 3.84
N GLY A 193 21.63 8.86 4.74
CA GLY A 193 20.98 9.14 6.02
C GLY A 193 21.05 7.97 6.99
N ASN A 194 20.38 8.11 8.13
CA ASN A 194 20.24 7.03 9.09
C ASN A 194 19.06 6.10 8.75
N VAL A 195 18.93 5.01 9.49
CA VAL A 195 17.88 3.99 9.25
C VAL A 195 16.46 4.54 9.36
N SER A 196 16.19 5.47 10.26
CA SER A 196 14.86 6.04 10.43
C SER A 196 14.43 6.95 9.27
N GLN A 197 15.39 7.48 8.54
CA GLN A 197 15.19 8.31 7.34
C GLN A 197 15.18 7.48 6.04
N SER A 198 15.45 6.18 6.13
CA SER A 198 15.51 5.32 4.96
C SER A 198 14.12 4.98 4.41
N THR A 199 14.01 4.86 3.11
CA THR A 199 12.77 4.51 2.38
C THR A 199 12.14 3.25 2.94
N TYR A 200 12.93 2.20 3.18
CA TYR A 200 12.42 0.92 3.68
C TYR A 200 11.86 1.03 5.10
N SER A 201 12.51 1.77 5.98
CA SER A 201 12.02 2.02 7.35
C SER A 201 10.69 2.76 7.34
N GLY A 202 10.53 3.74 6.45
CA GLY A 202 9.26 4.43 6.22
C GLY A 202 8.14 3.47 5.82
N ILE A 203 8.39 2.58 4.85
CA ILE A 203 7.44 1.55 4.40
C ILE A 203 7.07 0.60 5.55
N VAL A 204 8.04 0.09 6.31
CA VAL A 204 7.80 -0.81 7.45
C VAL A 204 6.96 -0.11 8.52
N THR A 205 7.23 1.16 8.81
CA THR A 205 6.47 1.95 9.78
C THR A 205 5.03 2.16 9.32
N MET A 206 4.81 2.46 8.04
CA MET A 206 3.47 2.54 7.45
C MET A 206 2.69 1.24 7.60
N VAL A 207 3.33 0.10 7.27
CA VAL A 207 2.72 -1.23 7.39
C VAL A 207 2.35 -1.54 8.84
N ARG A 208 3.21 -1.20 9.80
CA ARG A 208 2.92 -1.39 11.24
C ARG A 208 1.73 -0.53 11.70
N ASN A 209 1.70 0.74 11.31
CA ASN A 209 0.64 1.68 11.69
C ASN A 209 -0.69 1.38 11.01
N SER A 210 -0.68 0.72 9.84
CA SER A 210 -1.88 0.36 9.10
C SER A 210 -2.79 -0.62 9.85
N ARG A 211 -2.24 -1.40 10.78
CA ARG A 211 -3.00 -2.34 11.62
C ARG A 211 -3.92 -1.65 12.63
N ALA A 212 -3.64 -0.41 13.00
CA ALA A 212 -4.37 0.30 14.06
C ALA A 212 -5.68 0.94 13.59
N GLN A 213 -5.92 1.06 12.27
CA GLN A 213 -7.10 1.75 11.73
C GLN A 213 -8.21 0.78 11.31
N SER A 214 -9.29 0.72 12.08
CA SER A 214 -10.48 -0.05 11.72
C SER A 214 -11.29 0.63 10.61
N SER A 215 -11.60 -0.14 9.56
CA SER A 215 -12.42 0.29 8.41
C SER A 215 -13.85 0.64 8.83
N PRO A 216 -14.51 1.64 8.17
CA PRO A 216 -15.94 1.90 8.32
C PRO A 216 -16.82 0.69 8.06
N ASN A 217 -16.48 -0.19 7.10
CA ASN A 217 -17.20 -1.42 6.84
C ASN A 217 -17.08 -2.43 7.97
N ILE A 218 -15.93 -2.53 8.64
CA ILE A 218 -15.81 -3.35 9.86
C ILE A 218 -16.76 -2.83 10.93
N ARG A 219 -16.84 -1.52 11.14
CA ARG A 219 -17.79 -0.91 12.08
C ARG A 219 -19.24 -1.13 11.67
N LEU A 220 -19.56 -1.11 10.38
CA LEU A 220 -20.88 -1.41 9.86
C LEU A 220 -21.21 -2.90 10.03
N ALA A 221 -20.28 -3.79 9.73
CA ALA A 221 -20.42 -5.23 9.97
C ALA A 221 -20.75 -5.52 11.43
N ASN A 222 -20.03 -4.90 12.36
CA ASN A 222 -20.32 -5.03 13.80
C ASN A 222 -21.71 -4.51 14.17
N LYS A 223 -22.19 -3.40 13.58
CA LYS A 223 -23.57 -2.91 13.80
C LYS A 223 -24.63 -3.87 13.27
N TRP A 224 -24.41 -4.48 12.11
CA TRP A 224 -25.33 -5.47 11.58
C TRP A 224 -25.32 -6.78 12.39
N ALA A 225 -24.15 -7.21 12.86
CA ALA A 225 -24.03 -8.35 13.78
C ALA A 225 -24.84 -8.11 15.06
N LEU A 226 -24.76 -6.89 15.64
CA LEU A 226 -25.59 -6.52 16.81
C LEU A 226 -27.09 -6.55 16.53
N ARG A 227 -27.54 -6.16 15.33
CA ARG A 227 -28.95 -6.24 14.94
C ARG A 227 -29.43 -7.68 14.68
N PHE A 228 -28.51 -8.55 14.31
CA PHE A 228 -28.78 -9.95 14.05
C PHE A 228 -29.14 -10.72 15.35
N VAL A 229 -28.50 -10.35 16.48
CA VAL A 229 -28.75 -10.98 17.78
C VAL A 229 -30.23 -10.94 18.21
N PRO A 230 -30.94 -9.79 18.26
CA PRO A 230 -32.35 -9.77 18.63
C PRO A 230 -33.24 -10.50 17.62
N ILE A 231 -32.91 -10.50 16.32
CA ILE A 231 -33.64 -11.27 15.32
C ILE A 231 -33.50 -12.77 15.60
N THR A 232 -32.29 -13.22 15.91
CA THR A 232 -32.03 -14.62 16.30
C THR A 232 -32.81 -15.02 17.53
N ILE A 233 -32.77 -14.20 18.58
CA ILE A 233 -33.54 -14.47 19.83
C ILE A 233 -35.03 -14.52 19.53
N LEU A 234 -35.57 -13.64 18.70
CA LEU A 234 -36.96 -13.65 18.29
C LEU A 234 -37.35 -14.96 17.59
N ILE A 235 -36.55 -15.39 16.59
CA ILE A 235 -36.81 -16.65 15.85
C ILE A 235 -36.68 -17.86 16.78
N ALA A 236 -35.65 -17.89 17.63
CA ALA A 236 -35.47 -18.99 18.60
C ALA A 236 -36.63 -19.08 19.59
N THR A 237 -37.08 -17.93 20.15
CA THR A 237 -38.22 -17.85 21.07
C THR A 237 -39.51 -18.24 20.36
N ALA A 238 -39.76 -17.76 19.15
CA ALA A 238 -40.92 -18.13 18.35
C ALA A 238 -40.95 -19.64 18.06
N ALA A 239 -39.80 -20.22 17.65
CA ALA A 239 -39.66 -21.66 17.41
C ALA A 239 -40.03 -22.46 18.69
N TRP A 240 -39.57 -22.01 19.86
CA TRP A 240 -39.89 -22.64 21.13
C TRP A 240 -41.37 -22.51 21.48
N LEU A 241 -41.92 -21.29 21.50
CA LEU A 241 -43.30 -21.05 21.92
C LEU A 241 -44.35 -21.72 21.01
N LEU A 242 -44.08 -21.76 19.70
CA LEU A 242 -45.00 -22.37 18.72
C LEU A 242 -44.97 -23.89 18.73
N THR A 243 -43.85 -24.49 19.13
CA THR A 243 -43.68 -25.94 19.06
C THR A 243 -43.62 -26.64 20.43
N GLY A 244 -43.36 -25.88 21.50
CA GLY A 244 -43.09 -26.42 22.84
C GLY A 244 -41.68 -27.08 22.98
N GLU A 245 -40.89 -27.16 21.92
CA GLU A 245 -39.60 -27.86 21.89
C GLU A 245 -38.43 -26.90 22.07
N VAL A 246 -37.85 -26.81 23.26
CA VAL A 246 -36.67 -25.98 23.57
C VAL A 246 -35.48 -26.35 22.68
N LYS A 247 -35.37 -27.61 22.25
CA LYS A 247 -34.32 -28.12 21.39
C LYS A 247 -34.24 -27.35 20.07
N ARG A 248 -35.36 -26.93 19.50
CA ARG A 248 -35.40 -26.11 18.26
C ARG A 248 -34.84 -24.71 18.50
N ALA A 249 -35.17 -24.10 19.64
CA ALA A 249 -34.60 -22.81 19.97
C ALA A 249 -33.06 -22.86 20.10
N VAL A 250 -32.54 -23.91 20.76
CA VAL A 250 -31.10 -24.13 20.87
C VAL A 250 -30.48 -24.34 19.48
N ALA A 251 -31.11 -25.14 18.60
CA ALA A 251 -30.60 -25.33 17.23
C ALA A 251 -30.53 -24.02 16.43
N VAL A 252 -31.55 -23.15 16.56
CA VAL A 252 -31.55 -21.81 15.95
C VAL A 252 -30.41 -20.96 16.50
N LEU A 253 -30.23 -20.93 17.83
CA LEU A 253 -29.14 -20.14 18.45
C LEU A 253 -27.74 -20.58 17.99
N VAL A 254 -27.54 -21.89 17.83
CA VAL A 254 -26.26 -22.47 17.39
C VAL A 254 -25.91 -22.03 15.97
N VAL A 255 -26.86 -22.08 15.04
CA VAL A 255 -26.66 -21.74 13.64
C VAL A 255 -26.52 -20.22 13.40
N ALA A 256 -27.03 -19.42 14.32
CA ALA A 256 -27.22 -17.99 14.14
C ALA A 256 -25.98 -17.15 14.48
N THR A 257 -24.77 -17.72 14.48
CA THR A 257 -23.57 -16.92 14.74
C THR A 257 -23.21 -16.04 13.52
N PRO A 258 -23.08 -14.71 13.68
CA PRO A 258 -22.77 -13.80 12.57
C PRO A 258 -21.27 -13.78 12.20
N CYS A 259 -20.53 -14.87 12.47
CA CYS A 259 -19.10 -14.99 12.19
C CYS A 259 -18.71 -14.63 10.75
N PRO A 260 -19.46 -15.03 9.68
CA PRO A 260 -19.09 -14.67 8.31
C PRO A 260 -19.01 -13.16 8.09
N LEU A 261 -19.88 -12.39 8.76
CA LEU A 261 -19.91 -10.93 8.64
C LEU A 261 -18.71 -10.29 9.36
N ILE A 262 -18.33 -10.81 10.51
CA ILE A 262 -17.29 -10.24 11.36
C ILE A 262 -15.90 -10.58 10.82
N LEU A 263 -15.71 -11.81 10.31
CA LEU A 263 -14.40 -12.32 9.90
C LEU A 263 -14.06 -12.05 8.43
N ALA A 264 -15.03 -12.20 7.51
CA ALA A 264 -14.74 -12.11 6.09
C ALA A 264 -14.31 -10.71 5.64
N VAL A 265 -14.83 -9.63 6.25
CA VAL A 265 -14.48 -8.25 5.89
C VAL A 265 -13.02 -7.93 6.22
N PRO A 266 -12.54 -8.09 7.47
CA PRO A 266 -11.13 -7.87 7.78
C PRO A 266 -10.19 -8.70 6.93
N ILE A 267 -10.48 -10.01 6.77
CA ILE A 267 -9.64 -10.93 6.00
C ILE A 267 -9.52 -10.47 4.54
N ALA A 268 -10.63 -10.09 3.89
CA ALA A 268 -10.61 -9.61 2.51
C ALA A 268 -9.84 -8.29 2.35
N LEU A 269 -9.98 -7.36 3.31
CA LEU A 269 -9.26 -6.08 3.29
C LEU A 269 -7.75 -6.28 3.52
N VAL A 270 -7.37 -7.10 4.50
CA VAL A 270 -5.94 -7.40 4.76
C VAL A 270 -5.32 -8.15 3.57
N ALA A 271 -6.05 -9.11 2.99
CA ALA A 271 -5.61 -9.80 1.78
C ALA A 271 -5.43 -8.83 0.59
N GLY A 272 -6.32 -7.84 0.46
CA GLY A 272 -6.22 -6.78 -0.54
C GLY A 272 -5.00 -5.88 -0.33
N MET A 273 -4.77 -5.42 0.89
CA MET A 273 -3.57 -4.64 1.24
C MET A 273 -2.29 -5.42 0.98
N SER A 274 -2.26 -6.69 1.40
CA SER A 274 -1.13 -7.59 1.16
C SER A 274 -0.84 -7.76 -0.34
N ARG A 275 -1.88 -7.85 -1.16
CA ARG A 275 -1.74 -7.94 -2.63
C ARG A 275 -1.29 -6.62 -3.25
N ALA A 276 -1.85 -5.48 -2.81
CA ALA A 276 -1.45 -4.15 -3.26
C ALA A 276 0.04 -3.89 -2.99
N THR A 277 0.50 -4.25 -1.80
CA THR A 277 1.92 -4.13 -1.42
C THR A 277 2.84 -4.95 -2.35
N LYS A 278 2.45 -6.18 -2.71
CA LYS A 278 3.18 -6.98 -3.72
C LYS A 278 3.21 -6.36 -5.11
N SER A 279 2.27 -5.47 -5.40
CA SER A 279 2.18 -4.73 -6.66
C SER A 279 2.80 -3.33 -6.57
N GLY A 280 3.62 -3.06 -5.54
CA GLY A 280 4.33 -1.79 -5.36
C GLY A 280 3.48 -0.65 -4.77
N ALA A 281 2.28 -0.92 -4.23
CA ALA A 281 1.43 0.08 -3.59
C ALA A 281 1.21 -0.24 -2.11
N VAL A 282 1.78 0.55 -1.20
CA VAL A 282 1.59 0.41 0.26
C VAL A 282 0.42 1.26 0.72
N ILE A 283 -0.58 0.64 1.34
CA ILE A 283 -1.81 1.27 1.79
C ILE A 283 -1.83 1.34 3.32
N LYS A 284 -2.08 2.52 3.89
CA LYS A 284 -2.11 2.78 5.34
C LYS A 284 -3.42 2.32 6.02
N GLY A 285 -3.87 1.10 5.73
CA GLY A 285 -4.96 0.46 6.47
C GLY A 285 -6.21 0.14 5.66
N GLY A 286 -7.07 -0.71 6.26
CA GLY A 286 -8.31 -1.18 5.63
C GLY A 286 -9.32 -0.06 5.35
N ALA A 287 -9.31 1.00 6.17
CA ALA A 287 -10.16 2.17 5.96
C ALA A 287 -9.82 2.91 4.66
N ILE A 288 -8.53 3.03 4.35
CA ILE A 288 -8.05 3.66 3.11
C ILE A 288 -8.36 2.77 1.91
N LEU A 289 -8.13 1.45 2.03
CA LEU A 289 -8.51 0.50 0.98
C LEU A 289 -10.01 0.59 0.65
N GLU A 290 -10.86 0.74 1.67
CA GLU A 290 -12.29 0.92 1.47
C GLU A 290 -12.62 2.23 0.74
N LYS A 291 -12.01 3.35 1.13
CA LYS A 291 -12.17 4.63 0.45
C LYS A 291 -11.72 4.54 -1.03
N LEU A 292 -10.54 3.94 -1.29
CA LEU A 292 -10.07 3.68 -2.66
C LEU A 292 -11.09 2.92 -3.51
N SER A 293 -11.82 1.97 -2.92
CA SER A 293 -12.84 1.21 -3.66
C SER A 293 -14.00 2.06 -4.18
N ARG A 294 -14.19 3.25 -3.60
CA ARG A 294 -15.23 4.23 -3.92
C ARG A 294 -14.68 5.43 -4.68
N ALA A 295 -13.50 5.31 -5.30
CA ALA A 295 -12.88 6.35 -6.11
C ALA A 295 -13.88 6.93 -7.12
N GLN A 296 -14.12 8.24 -7.04
CA GLN A 296 -15.04 8.97 -7.93
C GLN A 296 -14.33 10.09 -8.67
N ILE A 297 -13.48 10.85 -8.00
CA ILE A 297 -12.69 11.93 -8.59
C ILE A 297 -11.22 11.69 -8.32
N VAL A 298 -10.38 11.94 -9.33
CA VAL A 298 -8.92 11.90 -9.21
C VAL A 298 -8.33 13.24 -9.60
N LEU A 299 -7.66 13.89 -8.66
CA LEU A 299 -6.88 15.10 -8.89
C LEU A 299 -5.42 14.68 -9.09
N LEU A 300 -4.86 14.95 -10.25
CA LEU A 300 -3.50 14.58 -10.62
C LEU A 300 -2.61 15.83 -10.65
N ASP A 301 -1.49 15.79 -9.93
CA ASP A 301 -0.42 16.74 -10.22
C ASP A 301 0.20 16.43 -11.59
N LYS A 302 0.82 17.43 -12.24
CA LYS A 302 1.52 17.23 -13.51
C LYS A 302 2.92 16.67 -13.26
N THR A 303 3.75 17.45 -12.58
CA THR A 303 5.19 17.23 -12.46
C THR A 303 5.49 16.05 -11.54
N GLY A 304 6.30 15.09 -12.00
CA GLY A 304 6.62 13.89 -11.21
C GLY A 304 5.46 12.91 -11.04
N THR A 305 4.27 13.20 -11.58
CA THR A 305 3.08 12.34 -11.52
C THR A 305 2.72 11.82 -12.92
N VAL A 306 2.16 12.64 -13.81
CA VAL A 306 1.91 12.25 -15.20
C VAL A 306 3.13 12.43 -16.09
N THR A 307 4.13 13.18 -15.62
CA THR A 307 5.44 13.34 -16.22
C THR A 307 6.53 12.71 -15.35
N HIS A 308 7.74 12.60 -15.86
CA HIS A 308 8.88 12.02 -15.11
C HIS A 308 9.41 12.92 -13.98
N GLY A 309 9.03 14.21 -13.94
CA GLY A 309 9.41 15.17 -12.90
C GLY A 309 10.83 15.69 -13.03
N GLY A 310 11.44 15.52 -14.19
CA GLY A 310 12.75 16.06 -14.51
C GLY A 310 12.81 16.51 -15.97
N PRO A 311 13.23 17.76 -16.25
CA PRO A 311 13.36 18.22 -17.61
C PRO A 311 14.46 17.43 -18.32
N VAL A 312 14.22 17.01 -19.56
CA VAL A 312 15.22 16.43 -20.45
C VAL A 312 15.49 17.37 -21.62
N ILE A 313 16.69 17.33 -22.15
CA ILE A 313 17.05 18.10 -23.32
C ILE A 313 16.40 17.47 -24.54
N THR A 314 15.53 18.19 -25.21
CA THR A 314 14.86 17.75 -26.44
C THR A 314 15.50 18.35 -27.69
N GLU A 315 16.08 19.55 -27.57
CA GLU A 315 16.72 20.23 -28.68
C GLU A 315 17.95 21.06 -28.22
N ILE A 316 18.97 21.09 -29.03
CA ILE A 316 20.18 21.92 -28.82
C ILE A 316 20.39 22.73 -30.09
N VAL A 317 20.38 24.05 -29.98
CA VAL A 317 20.73 24.97 -31.07
C VAL A 317 22.02 25.67 -30.71
N ALA A 318 23.02 25.53 -31.57
CA ALA A 318 24.34 26.15 -31.40
C ALA A 318 24.57 27.24 -32.44
N LEU A 319 25.36 28.24 -32.08
CA LEU A 319 25.85 29.28 -32.98
C LEU A 319 26.62 28.62 -34.15
N PRO A 320 26.39 29.05 -35.42
CA PRO A 320 27.11 28.51 -36.56
C PRO A 320 28.62 28.51 -36.33
N GLY A 321 29.25 27.32 -36.47
CA GLY A 321 30.68 27.10 -36.18
C GLY A 321 30.95 26.30 -34.90
N PHE A 322 29.97 26.06 -34.07
CA PHE A 322 30.06 25.20 -32.89
C PHE A 322 29.24 23.91 -33.07
N SER A 323 29.78 22.77 -32.64
CA SER A 323 29.02 21.51 -32.63
C SER A 323 28.16 21.40 -31.40
N THR A 324 27.07 20.64 -31.48
CA THR A 324 26.16 20.36 -30.37
C THR A 324 26.85 19.61 -29.23
N GLU A 325 27.80 18.74 -29.55
CA GLU A 325 28.62 18.02 -28.58
C GLU A 325 29.55 18.97 -27.81
N TYR A 326 30.16 19.94 -28.48
CA TYR A 326 31.04 20.92 -27.84
C TYR A 326 30.28 21.82 -26.87
N VAL A 327 29.14 22.38 -27.30
CA VAL A 327 28.35 23.26 -26.43
C VAL A 327 27.77 22.52 -25.24
N LEU A 328 27.34 21.27 -25.43
CA LEU A 328 26.87 20.39 -24.33
C LEU A 328 28.00 20.04 -23.38
N GLN A 329 29.21 19.74 -23.91
CA GLN A 329 30.40 19.49 -23.08
C GLN A 329 30.70 20.68 -22.17
N ILE A 330 30.75 21.89 -22.71
CA ILE A 330 31.07 23.10 -21.95
C ILE A 330 30.02 23.39 -20.89
N ALA A 331 28.71 23.33 -21.26
CA ALA A 331 27.63 23.57 -20.34
C ALA A 331 27.60 22.54 -19.20
N ALA A 332 27.66 21.24 -19.54
CA ALA A 332 27.66 20.17 -18.56
C ALA A 332 28.92 20.16 -17.67
N SER A 333 30.08 20.60 -18.20
CA SER A 333 31.31 20.73 -17.42
C SER A 333 31.22 21.80 -16.32
N LEU A 334 30.43 22.86 -16.53
CA LEU A 334 30.16 23.85 -15.50
C LEU A 334 29.11 23.34 -14.55
N ASP A 335 28.00 22.80 -15.07
CA ASP A 335 26.82 22.43 -14.35
C ASP A 335 26.96 21.16 -13.48
N GLN A 336 28.03 20.35 -13.69
CA GLN A 336 28.29 19.19 -12.82
C GLN A 336 28.51 19.56 -11.34
N TYR A 337 28.73 20.83 -11.03
CA TYR A 337 28.91 21.33 -9.67
C TYR A 337 27.65 21.99 -9.09
N SER A 338 26.58 22.15 -9.89
CA SER A 338 25.30 22.73 -9.45
C SER A 338 24.32 21.64 -9.01
N PRO A 339 23.61 21.78 -7.87
CA PRO A 339 22.56 20.88 -7.44
C PRO A 339 21.24 21.09 -8.20
N HIS A 340 21.15 22.06 -9.10
CA HIS A 340 19.92 22.42 -9.79
C HIS A 340 19.47 21.29 -10.74
N ILE A 341 18.13 21.05 -10.82
CA ILE A 341 17.57 19.94 -11.63
C ILE A 341 17.90 20.09 -13.13
N VAL A 342 17.95 21.32 -13.64
CA VAL A 342 18.33 21.62 -15.03
C VAL A 342 19.79 21.31 -15.27
N ALA A 343 20.68 21.65 -14.33
CA ALA A 343 22.10 21.33 -14.40
C ALA A 343 22.30 19.80 -14.49
N LYS A 344 21.57 19.06 -13.67
CA LYS A 344 21.56 17.59 -13.74
C LYS A 344 21.16 17.10 -15.13
N SER A 345 20.18 17.70 -15.77
CA SER A 345 19.73 17.30 -17.13
C SER A 345 20.82 17.49 -18.18
N LEU A 346 21.60 18.57 -18.10
CA LEU A 346 22.73 18.82 -18.98
C LEU A 346 23.84 17.78 -18.78
N VAL A 347 24.17 17.47 -17.54
CA VAL A 347 25.17 16.47 -17.18
C VAL A 347 24.74 15.06 -17.61
N ASP A 348 23.49 14.69 -17.37
CA ASP A 348 22.97 13.36 -17.72
C ASP A 348 22.91 13.17 -19.23
N GLU A 349 22.55 14.20 -20.00
CA GLU A 349 22.59 14.15 -21.46
C GLU A 349 24.01 14.04 -21.99
N ALA A 350 24.98 14.76 -21.40
CA ALA A 350 26.37 14.63 -21.77
C ALA A 350 26.91 13.21 -21.49
N LYS A 351 26.55 12.62 -20.36
CA LYS A 351 26.88 11.22 -20.02
C LYS A 351 26.24 10.25 -21.02
N ARG A 352 24.97 10.44 -21.37
CA ARG A 352 24.24 9.59 -22.34
C ARG A 352 24.91 9.59 -23.72
N ARG A 353 25.51 10.73 -24.12
CA ARG A 353 26.30 10.86 -25.36
C ARG A 353 27.77 10.48 -25.20
N GLU A 354 28.15 9.95 -24.03
CA GLU A 354 29.54 9.55 -23.72
C GLU A 354 30.56 10.71 -23.85
N ILE A 355 30.10 11.95 -23.57
CA ILE A 355 30.96 13.15 -23.63
C ILE A 355 31.75 13.26 -22.33
N ASN A 356 33.08 13.32 -22.44
CA ASN A 356 33.95 13.55 -21.30
C ASN A 356 33.86 15.00 -20.81
N LEU A 357 33.50 15.16 -19.51
CA LEU A 357 33.40 16.48 -18.90
C LEU A 357 34.78 17.03 -18.53
N LEU A 358 34.95 18.34 -18.68
CA LEU A 358 36.13 19.09 -18.30
C LEU A 358 36.03 19.55 -16.85
N SER A 359 37.14 19.88 -16.21
CA SER A 359 37.13 20.52 -14.89
C SER A 359 36.76 21.99 -15.02
N ALA A 360 35.93 22.50 -14.10
CA ALA A 360 35.63 23.91 -13.96
C ALA A 360 36.23 24.48 -12.66
N THR A 361 36.54 25.76 -12.67
CA THR A 361 37.08 26.50 -11.51
C THR A 361 36.38 27.84 -11.35
N ASN A 362 36.55 28.47 -10.18
CA ASN A 362 35.92 29.77 -9.84
C ASN A 362 34.40 29.78 -10.04
N ILE A 363 33.75 28.71 -9.59
CA ILE A 363 32.31 28.51 -9.81
C ILE A 363 31.53 29.36 -8.80
N VAL A 364 30.61 30.15 -9.34
CA VAL A 364 29.64 30.95 -8.56
C VAL A 364 28.25 30.64 -9.09
N GLU A 365 27.34 30.26 -8.21
CA GLU A 365 25.96 30.01 -8.54
C GLU A 365 25.06 31.11 -7.96
N GLU A 366 24.34 31.79 -8.83
CA GLU A 366 23.24 32.69 -8.42
C GLU A 366 21.94 31.93 -8.50
N HIS A 367 21.44 31.54 -7.33
CA HIS A 367 20.25 30.68 -7.20
C HIS A 367 19.06 31.19 -8.02
N GLY A 368 18.55 30.33 -8.89
CA GLY A 368 17.40 30.61 -9.76
C GLY A 368 17.69 31.47 -10.98
N LYS A 369 18.96 31.80 -11.25
CA LYS A 369 19.36 32.59 -12.42
C LYS A 369 20.39 31.88 -13.28
N GLU A 370 21.63 31.70 -12.78
CA GLU A 370 22.73 31.21 -13.60
C GLU A 370 23.85 30.59 -12.75
N VAL A 371 24.66 29.79 -13.41
CA VAL A 371 25.95 29.29 -12.93
C VAL A 371 27.04 29.91 -13.77
N VAL A 372 28.08 30.46 -13.14
CA VAL A 372 29.22 31.10 -13.80
C VAL A 372 30.52 30.45 -13.32
N GLY A 373 31.46 30.22 -14.20
CA GLY A 373 32.77 29.66 -13.85
C GLY A 373 33.75 29.69 -15.00
N LEU A 374 34.94 29.12 -14.79
CA LEU A 374 35.96 28.97 -15.83
C LEU A 374 36.02 27.50 -16.27
N VAL A 375 35.78 27.24 -17.56
CA VAL A 375 35.94 25.92 -18.19
C VAL A 375 36.99 26.04 -19.30
N ALA A 376 38.02 25.23 -19.24
CA ALA A 376 39.15 25.31 -20.17
C ALA A 376 39.75 26.73 -20.29
N GLY A 377 39.78 27.48 -19.19
CA GLY A 377 40.32 28.84 -19.11
C GLY A 377 39.46 29.95 -19.69
N LYS A 378 38.24 29.61 -20.19
CA LYS A 378 37.26 30.59 -20.69
C LYS A 378 36.16 30.80 -19.65
N ARG A 379 35.66 32.04 -19.56
CA ARG A 379 34.48 32.35 -18.72
C ARG A 379 33.25 31.79 -19.36
N VAL A 380 32.56 30.94 -18.62
CA VAL A 380 31.33 30.24 -19.06
C VAL A 380 30.19 30.61 -18.12
N ARG A 381 29.01 30.82 -18.68
CA ARG A 381 27.77 31.12 -17.96
C ARG A 381 26.63 30.26 -18.52
N VAL A 382 25.95 29.52 -17.66
CA VAL A 382 24.78 28.69 -18.00
C VAL A 382 23.60 29.17 -17.18
N GLY A 383 22.49 29.51 -17.83
CA GLY A 383 21.32 29.99 -17.07
C GLY A 383 20.25 30.68 -17.91
N ALA A 384 19.74 31.80 -17.41
CA ALA A 384 18.62 32.52 -17.99
C ALA A 384 18.88 32.95 -19.46
N VAL A 385 17.83 32.88 -20.24
CA VAL A 385 17.82 33.29 -21.65
C VAL A 385 17.67 34.80 -21.73
N PRO A 386 18.45 35.49 -22.60
CA PRO A 386 18.28 36.91 -22.86
C PRO A 386 16.88 37.25 -23.40
N ASP A 387 16.38 38.46 -23.08
CA ASP A 387 15.07 38.93 -23.55
C ASP A 387 14.99 39.01 -25.10
N GLU A 388 16.11 39.34 -25.76
CA GLU A 388 16.22 39.36 -27.21
C GLU A 388 17.13 38.24 -27.70
N LEU A 389 16.59 37.34 -28.50
CA LEU A 389 17.33 36.21 -29.09
C LEU A 389 17.75 36.53 -30.51
N PRO A 390 19.02 36.22 -30.87
CA PRO A 390 19.47 36.34 -32.24
C PRO A 390 18.68 35.37 -33.17
N GLY A 391 18.64 35.71 -34.44
CA GLY A 391 17.78 34.98 -35.43
C GLY A 391 18.08 33.50 -35.59
N TRP A 392 19.29 33.04 -35.21
CA TRP A 392 19.67 31.63 -35.19
C TRP A 392 19.17 30.87 -33.95
N ALA A 393 18.90 31.56 -32.87
CA ALA A 393 18.55 31.00 -31.56
C ALA A 393 17.03 30.94 -31.38
N LYS A 394 16.35 30.11 -32.19
CA LYS A 394 14.87 29.93 -32.11
C LYS A 394 14.55 28.55 -31.62
N LEU A 395 13.93 28.48 -30.46
CA LEU A 395 13.40 27.28 -29.81
C LEU A 395 12.01 27.55 -29.26
N ASN A 396 11.13 26.56 -29.29
CA ASN A 396 9.75 26.66 -28.82
C ASN A 396 9.47 25.82 -27.57
N GLN A 397 10.51 25.29 -26.94
CA GLN A 397 10.38 24.46 -25.73
C GLN A 397 9.92 25.29 -24.52
N PRO A 398 9.19 24.67 -23.58
CA PRO A 398 8.65 25.35 -22.41
C PRO A 398 9.74 25.85 -21.44
N LEU A 399 10.91 25.21 -21.44
CA LEU A 399 12.06 25.60 -20.65
C LEU A 399 13.29 25.75 -21.54
N LEU A 400 13.92 26.93 -21.48
CA LEU A 400 15.10 27.27 -22.25
C LEU A 400 16.25 27.62 -21.32
N VAL A 401 17.45 27.18 -21.68
CA VAL A 401 18.69 27.47 -20.96
C VAL A 401 19.71 28.00 -21.96
N ALA A 402 20.36 29.12 -21.66
CA ALA A 402 21.37 29.76 -22.49
C ALA A 402 22.78 29.41 -22.02
N LEU A 403 23.66 29.17 -22.97
CA LEU A 403 25.10 29.05 -22.74
C LEU A 403 25.83 30.24 -23.34
N HIS A 404 26.53 30.97 -22.49
CA HIS A 404 27.45 32.05 -22.91
C HIS A 404 28.89 31.64 -22.64
N VAL A 405 29.77 31.97 -23.59
CA VAL A 405 31.24 31.85 -23.45
C VAL A 405 31.85 33.20 -23.79
N GLU A 406 32.64 33.75 -22.87
CA GLU A 406 33.23 35.10 -23.00
C GLU A 406 32.16 36.18 -23.36
N GLU A 407 31.00 36.14 -22.67
CA GLU A 407 29.83 37.02 -22.86
C GLU A 407 29.04 36.82 -24.17
N GLU A 408 29.49 35.96 -25.08
CA GLU A 408 28.78 35.64 -26.32
C GLU A 408 27.81 34.47 -26.11
N LEU A 409 26.58 34.62 -26.55
CA LEU A 409 25.60 33.53 -26.58
C LEU A 409 25.96 32.54 -27.67
N ILE A 410 26.38 31.32 -27.28
CA ILE A 410 26.84 30.29 -28.23
C ILE A 410 25.89 29.11 -28.36
N ALA A 411 24.96 28.91 -27.42
CA ALA A 411 23.95 27.87 -27.55
C ALA A 411 22.70 28.15 -26.70
N LEU A 412 21.58 27.56 -27.17
CA LEU A 412 20.37 27.37 -26.39
C LEU A 412 20.07 25.89 -26.29
N PHE A 413 19.65 25.49 -25.08
CA PHE A 413 19.13 24.15 -24.79
C PHE A 413 17.62 24.27 -24.55
N GLY A 414 16.83 23.52 -25.29
CA GLY A 414 15.40 23.36 -25.08
C GLY A 414 15.13 22.13 -24.26
N LEU A 415 14.42 22.29 -23.17
CA LEU A 415 14.10 21.21 -22.24
C LEU A 415 12.59 21.09 -22.08
N GLU A 416 12.17 19.84 -21.88
CA GLU A 416 10.77 19.48 -21.58
C GLU A 416 10.76 18.42 -20.48
N ASP A 417 9.69 18.42 -19.69
CA ASP A 417 9.41 17.31 -18.75
C ASP A 417 8.53 16.29 -19.47
N PRO A 418 9.09 15.15 -19.92
CA PRO A 418 8.38 14.22 -20.78
C PRO A 418 7.22 13.54 -20.05
N ILE A 419 6.11 13.41 -20.77
CA ILE A 419 4.94 12.63 -20.32
C ILE A 419 5.36 11.15 -20.22
N ARG A 420 4.95 10.48 -19.14
CA ARG A 420 5.19 9.06 -18.99
C ARG A 420 4.45 8.27 -20.05
N THR A 421 5.06 7.26 -20.60
CA THR A 421 4.48 6.43 -21.67
C THR A 421 3.18 5.75 -21.27
N GLU A 422 3.04 5.41 -19.98
CA GLU A 422 1.87 4.77 -19.40
C GLU A 422 0.75 5.74 -18.99
N SER A 423 0.99 7.06 -18.94
CA SER A 423 0.04 8.04 -18.40
C SER A 423 -1.30 8.03 -19.13
N ARG A 424 -1.30 8.05 -20.46
CA ARG A 424 -2.54 8.02 -21.24
C ARG A 424 -3.38 6.77 -20.95
N ARG A 425 -2.75 5.61 -20.96
CA ARG A 425 -3.42 4.35 -20.63
C ARG A 425 -3.97 4.36 -19.21
N THR A 426 -3.21 4.90 -18.25
CA THR A 426 -3.65 5.05 -16.86
C THR A 426 -4.93 5.88 -16.75
N ILE A 427 -5.05 7.00 -17.47
CA ILE A 427 -6.25 7.82 -17.52
C ILE A 427 -7.45 7.02 -18.04
N GLU A 428 -7.28 6.28 -19.14
CA GLU A 428 -8.33 5.42 -19.71
C GLU A 428 -8.76 4.32 -18.73
N GLU A 429 -7.82 3.71 -18.02
CA GLU A 429 -8.10 2.67 -17.02
C GLU A 429 -8.82 3.23 -15.79
N LEU A 430 -8.47 4.43 -15.30
CA LEU A 430 -9.19 5.11 -14.23
C LEU A 430 -10.67 5.30 -14.58
N HIS A 431 -10.99 5.71 -15.82
CA HIS A 431 -12.38 5.82 -16.28
C HIS A 431 -13.09 4.45 -16.32
N LYS A 432 -12.43 3.39 -16.81
CA LYS A 432 -12.98 2.01 -16.78
C LYS A 432 -13.23 1.52 -15.35
N LEU A 433 -12.43 1.98 -14.40
CA LEU A 433 -12.63 1.70 -12.97
C LEU A 433 -13.76 2.54 -12.33
N GLY A 434 -14.44 3.40 -13.09
CA GLY A 434 -15.59 4.18 -12.64
C GLY A 434 -15.22 5.52 -11.99
N VAL A 435 -14.01 6.02 -12.23
CA VAL A 435 -13.67 7.42 -11.95
C VAL A 435 -14.42 8.29 -12.95
N THR A 436 -15.27 9.19 -12.43
CA THR A 436 -16.16 10.01 -13.25
C THR A 436 -15.49 11.28 -13.76
N GLU A 437 -14.54 11.82 -12.98
CA GLU A 437 -13.83 13.05 -13.34
C GLU A 437 -12.36 12.94 -12.96
N ILE A 438 -11.50 13.32 -13.90
CA ILE A 438 -10.04 13.43 -13.69
C ILE A 438 -9.66 14.88 -13.98
N VAL A 439 -8.98 15.51 -13.02
CA VAL A 439 -8.58 16.91 -13.08
C VAL A 439 -7.08 17.02 -12.93
N MET A 440 -6.43 17.68 -13.86
CA MET A 440 -5.01 18.02 -13.70
C MET A 440 -4.85 19.34 -12.95
N VAL A 441 -4.08 19.35 -11.87
CA VAL A 441 -3.84 20.54 -11.03
C VAL A 441 -2.34 20.80 -11.02
N THR A 442 -1.90 21.93 -11.61
CA THR A 442 -0.47 22.21 -11.79
C THR A 442 -0.11 23.66 -11.52
N GLY A 443 1.13 23.90 -11.10
CA GLY A 443 1.71 25.24 -10.99
C GLY A 443 2.11 25.88 -12.33
N ASP A 444 2.10 25.10 -13.41
CA ASP A 444 2.51 25.56 -14.73
C ASP A 444 1.55 26.56 -15.35
N LYS A 445 2.01 27.24 -16.40
CA LYS A 445 1.19 28.11 -17.23
C LYS A 445 0.10 27.33 -17.93
N GLU A 446 -1.01 28.00 -18.19
CA GLU A 446 -2.21 27.42 -18.78
C GLU A 446 -1.97 26.76 -20.15
N GLU A 447 -1.13 27.35 -21.00
CA GLU A 447 -0.80 26.81 -22.31
C GLU A 447 -0.11 25.44 -22.23
N THR A 448 0.93 25.34 -21.38
CA THR A 448 1.68 24.10 -21.17
C THR A 448 0.80 23.02 -20.54
N ALA A 449 0.01 23.41 -19.53
CA ALA A 449 -0.88 22.50 -18.83
C ALA A 449 -1.96 21.94 -19.76
N ASN A 450 -2.57 22.78 -20.61
CA ASN A 450 -3.59 22.36 -21.58
C ASN A 450 -3.00 21.46 -22.69
N SER A 451 -1.75 21.70 -23.12
CA SER A 451 -1.08 20.82 -24.09
C SER A 451 -0.96 19.39 -23.55
N VAL A 452 -0.43 19.23 -22.33
CA VAL A 452 -0.29 17.93 -21.66
C VAL A 452 -1.66 17.27 -21.44
N ALA A 453 -2.64 18.03 -20.97
CA ALA A 453 -3.99 17.50 -20.71
C ALA A 453 -4.67 16.98 -21.98
N ASN A 454 -4.56 17.72 -23.09
CA ASN A 454 -5.08 17.29 -24.39
C ASN A 454 -4.44 15.99 -24.86
N GLU A 455 -3.13 15.85 -24.72
CA GLU A 455 -2.40 14.63 -25.10
C GLU A 455 -2.86 13.42 -24.26
N LEU A 456 -3.14 13.64 -22.98
CA LEU A 456 -3.60 12.60 -22.06
C LEU A 456 -5.11 12.33 -22.12
N GLY A 457 -5.89 13.20 -22.77
CA GLY A 457 -7.35 13.10 -22.79
C GLY A 457 -8.00 13.56 -21.48
N ILE A 458 -7.36 14.46 -20.73
CA ILE A 458 -7.90 15.07 -19.51
C ILE A 458 -8.68 16.34 -19.88
N ASN A 459 -9.97 16.36 -19.56
CA ASN A 459 -10.87 17.46 -19.97
C ASN A 459 -10.84 18.68 -19.05
N ARG A 460 -10.26 18.56 -17.85
CA ARG A 460 -10.27 19.65 -16.88
C ARG A 460 -8.87 19.89 -16.32
N VAL A 461 -8.46 21.17 -16.42
CA VAL A 461 -7.15 21.64 -15.98
C VAL A 461 -7.33 22.83 -15.04
N ILE A 462 -6.55 22.88 -13.98
CA ILE A 462 -6.40 24.01 -13.07
C ILE A 462 -4.93 24.38 -13.05
N ALA A 463 -4.56 25.34 -13.88
CA ALA A 463 -3.19 25.83 -14.06
C ALA A 463 -2.83 26.93 -13.06
N ASN A 464 -1.56 27.37 -13.03
CA ASN A 464 -1.03 28.43 -12.16
C ASN A 464 -1.36 28.22 -10.68
N SER A 465 -1.46 26.97 -10.22
CA SER A 465 -1.91 26.60 -8.90
C SER A 465 -0.75 26.65 -7.89
N LYS A 466 -0.82 27.57 -6.93
CA LYS A 466 0.03 27.56 -5.74
C LYS A 466 -0.43 26.44 -4.77
N PRO A 467 0.41 26.02 -3.80
CA PRO A 467 0.04 24.99 -2.83
C PRO A 467 -1.30 25.26 -2.11
N GLU A 468 -1.56 26.52 -1.75
CA GLU A 468 -2.84 26.95 -1.13
C GLU A 468 -4.03 26.77 -2.09
N THR A 469 -3.84 27.05 -3.38
CA THR A 469 -4.87 26.84 -4.40
C THR A 469 -5.18 25.36 -4.57
N LYS A 470 -4.16 24.50 -4.60
CA LYS A 470 -4.33 23.04 -4.65
C LYS A 470 -5.19 22.54 -3.47
N LEU A 471 -4.92 23.03 -2.27
CA LEU A 471 -5.69 22.71 -1.07
C LEU A 471 -7.16 23.11 -1.21
N ASN A 472 -7.45 24.33 -1.68
CA ASN A 472 -8.81 24.83 -1.89
C ASN A 472 -9.57 23.99 -2.92
N VAL A 473 -8.90 23.58 -4.00
CA VAL A 473 -9.45 22.67 -5.00
C VAL A 473 -9.88 21.34 -4.37
N VAL A 474 -9.04 20.75 -3.54
CA VAL A 474 -9.38 19.50 -2.83
C VAL A 474 -10.65 19.69 -1.98
N HIS A 475 -10.74 20.76 -1.19
CA HIS A 475 -11.92 21.05 -0.37
C HIS A 475 -13.18 21.27 -1.22
N GLU A 476 -13.07 21.97 -2.34
CA GLU A 476 -14.18 22.20 -3.26
C GLU A 476 -14.72 20.86 -3.79
N TYR A 477 -13.85 19.98 -4.28
CA TYR A 477 -14.25 18.69 -4.83
C TYR A 477 -14.82 17.74 -3.78
N ARG A 478 -14.26 17.71 -2.57
CA ARG A 478 -14.81 16.90 -1.47
C ARG A 478 -16.23 17.32 -1.07
N ASN A 479 -16.57 18.60 -1.20
CA ASN A 479 -17.91 19.10 -0.91
C ASN A 479 -18.91 18.83 -2.04
N LYS A 480 -18.45 18.57 -3.27
CA LYS A 480 -19.29 18.35 -4.45
C LYS A 480 -19.76 16.90 -4.62
N VAL A 481 -19.05 15.93 -4.06
CA VAL A 481 -19.32 14.50 -4.32
C VAL A 481 -19.53 13.71 -3.03
N THR A 482 -20.28 12.63 -3.17
CA THR A 482 -20.50 11.65 -2.08
C THR A 482 -19.47 10.51 -2.10
N GLY A 483 -18.75 10.35 -3.22
CA GLY A 483 -17.68 9.38 -3.39
C GLY A 483 -16.34 9.89 -2.88
N THR A 484 -15.28 9.14 -3.13
CA THR A 484 -13.93 9.45 -2.67
C THR A 484 -13.20 10.35 -3.67
N VAL A 485 -12.63 11.45 -3.18
CA VAL A 485 -11.70 12.33 -3.88
C VAL A 485 -10.27 11.86 -3.59
N ILE A 486 -9.57 11.45 -4.62
CA ILE A 486 -8.17 11.00 -4.56
C ILE A 486 -7.28 12.12 -5.08
N VAL A 487 -6.19 12.41 -4.38
CA VAL A 487 -5.10 13.27 -4.87
C VAL A 487 -3.88 12.40 -5.13
N VAL A 488 -3.26 12.56 -6.30
CA VAL A 488 -2.01 11.88 -6.67
C VAL A 488 -0.96 12.93 -6.98
N GLY A 489 0.19 12.85 -6.31
CA GLY A 489 1.29 13.78 -6.48
C GLY A 489 2.64 13.17 -6.11
N ASP A 490 3.74 13.84 -6.46
CA ASP A 490 5.12 13.44 -6.09
C ASP A 490 5.49 13.80 -4.64
N GLY A 491 4.75 14.67 -4.04
CA GLY A 491 4.63 14.89 -2.62
C GLY A 491 5.46 15.97 -1.97
N ILE A 492 6.41 16.58 -2.62
CA ILE A 492 7.19 17.65 -1.96
C ILE A 492 6.33 18.90 -1.78
N ASN A 493 5.64 19.31 -2.84
CA ASN A 493 4.75 20.48 -2.84
C ASN A 493 3.27 20.13 -2.59
N ASP A 494 2.92 18.86 -2.69
CA ASP A 494 1.54 18.36 -2.64
C ASP A 494 1.15 17.81 -1.27
N ALA A 495 2.09 17.70 -0.32
CA ALA A 495 1.83 17.13 1.01
C ALA A 495 0.57 17.71 1.70
N PRO A 496 0.28 19.04 1.66
CA PRO A 496 -0.96 19.58 2.23
C PRO A 496 -2.21 19.10 1.48
N ALA A 497 -2.17 19.00 0.15
CA ALA A 497 -3.29 18.54 -0.68
C ALA A 497 -3.53 17.03 -0.50
N LEU A 498 -2.47 16.22 -0.41
CA LEU A 498 -2.52 14.78 -0.10
C LEU A 498 -3.19 14.55 1.24
N ALA A 499 -2.75 15.26 2.30
CA ALA A 499 -3.31 15.14 3.64
C ALA A 499 -4.77 15.61 3.74
N ALA A 500 -5.18 16.61 2.96
CA ALA A 500 -6.53 17.16 2.96
C ALA A 500 -7.53 16.33 2.15
N SER A 501 -7.08 15.45 1.26
CA SER A 501 -7.94 14.61 0.41
C SER A 501 -8.64 13.50 1.21
N ASP A 502 -9.55 12.77 0.59
CA ASP A 502 -10.08 11.55 1.20
C ASP A 502 -9.07 10.43 1.15
N VAL A 503 -8.27 10.37 0.08
CA VAL A 503 -7.10 9.49 -0.07
C VAL A 503 -6.00 10.23 -0.81
N GLY A 504 -4.89 10.45 -0.15
CA GLY A 504 -3.66 10.97 -0.75
C GLY A 504 -2.77 9.81 -1.23
N ILE A 505 -2.30 9.87 -2.48
CA ILE A 505 -1.38 8.91 -3.07
C ILE A 505 -0.07 9.62 -3.41
N ALA A 506 1.03 9.24 -2.75
CA ALA A 506 2.36 9.74 -3.07
C ALA A 506 3.03 8.83 -4.11
N MET A 507 3.60 9.45 -5.16
CA MET A 507 4.35 8.79 -6.21
C MET A 507 5.83 8.75 -5.87
N GLY A 508 6.51 7.64 -6.20
CA GLY A 508 7.95 7.50 -6.13
C GLY A 508 8.50 7.69 -4.71
N ALA A 509 8.62 6.62 -3.94
CA ALA A 509 9.20 6.66 -2.59
C ALA A 509 10.72 6.94 -2.64
N ARG A 510 11.10 8.15 -3.07
CA ARG A 510 12.49 8.61 -3.00
C ARG A 510 12.73 9.23 -1.61
N GLY A 511 12.94 8.35 -0.62
CA GLY A 511 13.23 8.74 0.76
C GLY A 511 11.99 8.92 1.66
N ALA A 512 12.21 9.04 2.97
CA ALA A 512 11.20 9.44 3.96
C ALA A 512 10.86 10.93 3.73
N SER A 513 10.09 11.22 2.67
CA SER A 513 9.66 12.58 2.36
C SER A 513 8.41 12.94 3.17
N ALA A 514 8.21 14.23 3.41
CA ALA A 514 6.98 14.77 4.00
C ALA A 514 5.71 14.26 3.28
N ALA A 515 5.84 13.93 2.00
CA ALA A 515 4.81 13.31 1.20
C ALA A 515 4.43 11.90 1.61
N SER A 516 5.43 11.05 1.83
CA SER A 516 5.18 9.68 2.30
C SER A 516 4.51 9.68 3.67
N GLU A 517 4.80 10.66 4.53
CA GLU A 517 4.12 10.82 5.82
C GLU A 517 2.69 11.32 5.66
N ALA A 518 2.46 12.29 4.78
CA ALA A 518 1.17 12.91 4.54
C ALA A 518 0.20 12.02 3.74
N ALA A 519 0.71 11.16 2.85
CA ALA A 519 -0.10 10.30 1.99
C ALA A 519 -0.70 9.10 2.75
N ASP A 520 -1.84 8.64 2.29
CA ASP A 520 -2.51 7.42 2.74
C ASP A 520 -2.04 6.17 1.98
N VAL A 521 -1.56 6.37 0.76
CA VAL A 521 -0.99 5.34 -0.11
C VAL A 521 0.34 5.83 -0.65
N VAL A 522 1.33 4.95 -0.64
CA VAL A 522 2.65 5.23 -1.23
C VAL A 522 2.91 4.25 -2.36
N ILE A 523 3.16 4.77 -3.54
CA ILE A 523 3.62 4.01 -4.69
C ILE A 523 5.15 3.95 -4.64
N ILE A 524 5.68 2.75 -4.48
CA ILE A 524 7.13 2.53 -4.31
C ILE A 524 7.85 2.71 -5.64
N GLU A 525 7.29 2.14 -6.69
CA GLU A 525 7.79 2.23 -8.04
C GLU A 525 7.39 3.57 -8.66
N ASP A 526 8.30 4.17 -9.42
CA ASP A 526 8.04 5.44 -10.11
C ASP A 526 7.19 5.21 -11.38
N SER A 527 5.99 4.64 -11.21
CA SER A 527 5.04 4.32 -12.29
C SER A 527 3.59 4.60 -11.89
N ILE A 528 2.91 5.43 -12.69
CA ILE A 528 1.55 5.89 -12.41
C ILE A 528 0.49 4.79 -12.57
N ASP A 529 0.75 3.73 -13.34
CA ASP A 529 -0.17 2.60 -13.52
C ASP A 529 -0.41 1.83 -12.20
N ARG A 530 0.48 1.96 -11.21
CA ARG A 530 0.28 1.39 -9.87
C ARG A 530 -0.89 2.02 -9.13
N VAL A 531 -1.27 3.25 -9.47
CA VAL A 531 -2.49 3.91 -8.96
C VAL A 531 -3.75 3.15 -9.40
N THR A 532 -3.85 2.81 -10.70
CA THR A 532 -4.97 2.00 -11.20
C THR A 532 -5.01 0.62 -10.58
N SER A 533 -3.85 0.00 -10.42
CA SER A 533 -3.71 -1.30 -9.76
C SER A 533 -4.20 -1.27 -8.31
N ALA A 534 -3.85 -0.24 -7.55
CA ALA A 534 -4.30 -0.06 -6.16
C ALA A 534 -5.83 0.11 -6.07
N ILE A 535 -6.42 0.95 -6.94
CA ILE A 535 -7.87 1.17 -7.00
C ILE A 535 -8.61 -0.11 -7.42
N ALA A 536 -8.10 -0.83 -8.43
CA ALA A 536 -8.68 -2.09 -8.89
C ALA A 536 -8.70 -3.15 -7.80
N LEU A 537 -7.58 -3.34 -7.10
CA LEU A 537 -7.47 -4.27 -5.97
C LEU A 537 -8.39 -3.87 -4.82
N ALA A 538 -8.51 -2.57 -4.53
CA ALA A 538 -9.44 -2.07 -3.52
C ALA A 538 -10.90 -2.43 -3.86
N LYS A 539 -11.33 -2.25 -5.12
CA LYS A 539 -12.67 -2.61 -5.61
C LYS A 539 -12.92 -4.12 -5.53
N ILE A 540 -11.93 -4.93 -5.93
CA ILE A 540 -12.02 -6.39 -5.84
C ILE A 540 -12.15 -6.82 -4.38
N SER A 541 -11.32 -6.30 -3.49
CA SER A 541 -11.32 -6.62 -2.06
C SER A 541 -12.66 -6.28 -1.41
N HIS A 542 -13.16 -5.08 -1.68
CA HIS A 542 -14.46 -4.62 -1.17
C HIS A 542 -15.61 -5.50 -1.68
N ARG A 543 -15.64 -5.83 -2.98
CA ARG A 543 -16.65 -6.73 -3.57
C ARG A 543 -16.59 -8.12 -2.95
N LYS A 544 -15.40 -8.69 -2.75
CA LYS A 544 -15.22 -10.01 -2.12
C LYS A 544 -15.66 -10.00 -0.66
N ALA A 545 -15.33 -8.94 0.08
CA ALA A 545 -15.79 -8.74 1.45
C ALA A 545 -17.32 -8.74 1.53
N LEU A 546 -18.00 -7.97 0.70
CA LEU A 546 -19.46 -7.91 0.65
C LEU A 546 -20.08 -9.23 0.24
N GLN A 547 -19.55 -9.90 -0.79
CA GLN A 547 -20.05 -11.19 -1.24
C GLN A 547 -19.94 -12.26 -0.15
N ALA A 548 -18.80 -12.34 0.53
CA ALA A 548 -18.58 -13.29 1.63
C ALA A 548 -19.54 -13.03 2.80
N SER A 549 -19.70 -11.76 3.18
CA SER A 549 -20.54 -11.37 4.31
C SER A 549 -22.03 -11.59 4.03
N ILE A 550 -22.52 -11.09 2.89
CA ILE A 550 -23.95 -11.19 2.52
C ILE A 550 -24.30 -12.66 2.24
N GLY A 551 -23.45 -13.38 1.51
CA GLY A 551 -23.64 -14.80 1.20
C GLY A 551 -23.66 -15.65 2.47
N GLY A 552 -22.70 -15.43 3.38
CA GLY A 552 -22.65 -16.14 4.66
C GLY A 552 -23.87 -15.88 5.54
N MET A 553 -24.30 -14.61 5.64
CA MET A 553 -25.53 -14.26 6.40
C MET A 553 -26.80 -14.86 5.80
N ALA A 554 -26.92 -14.88 4.47
CA ALA A 554 -28.06 -15.49 3.80
C ALA A 554 -28.12 -17.00 4.06
N LEU A 555 -26.98 -17.69 3.99
CA LEU A 555 -26.90 -19.12 4.33
C LEU A 555 -27.23 -19.39 5.80
N ALA A 556 -26.70 -18.57 6.71
CA ALA A 556 -27.02 -18.66 8.15
C ALA A 556 -28.54 -18.48 8.41
N LEU A 557 -29.15 -17.50 7.74
CA LEU A 557 -30.61 -17.28 7.86
C LEU A 557 -31.42 -18.48 7.35
N ILE A 558 -31.06 -19.06 6.21
CA ILE A 558 -31.69 -20.28 5.68
C ILE A 558 -31.54 -21.42 6.68
N ALA A 559 -30.35 -21.61 7.24
CA ALA A 559 -30.09 -22.66 8.22
C ALA A 559 -30.86 -22.44 9.55
N MET A 560 -31.06 -21.17 9.97
CA MET A 560 -31.91 -20.83 11.13
C MET A 560 -33.36 -21.25 10.90
N PHE A 561 -33.93 -20.99 9.74
CA PHE A 561 -35.27 -21.47 9.41
C PHE A 561 -35.34 -23.01 9.37
N ALA A 562 -34.32 -23.67 8.75
CA ALA A 562 -34.26 -25.12 8.77
C ALA A 562 -34.23 -25.69 10.21
N ALA A 563 -33.46 -25.06 11.12
CA ALA A 563 -33.41 -25.42 12.52
C ALA A 563 -34.76 -25.17 13.23
N ALA A 564 -35.41 -24.04 12.98
CA ALA A 564 -36.72 -23.72 13.54
C ALA A 564 -37.82 -24.74 13.14
N PHE A 565 -37.74 -25.26 11.89
CA PHE A 565 -38.63 -26.29 11.38
C PHE A 565 -38.20 -27.75 11.68
N ASN A 566 -37.16 -27.93 12.53
CA ASN A 566 -36.63 -29.23 12.95
C ASN A 566 -35.92 -30.06 11.84
N TYR A 567 -35.46 -29.40 10.79
CA TYR A 567 -34.60 -30.06 9.79
C TYR A 567 -33.15 -30.17 10.23
N LEU A 568 -32.73 -29.40 11.25
CA LEU A 568 -31.39 -29.43 11.83
C LEU A 568 -31.47 -29.60 13.35
N THR A 569 -30.73 -30.56 13.87
CA THR A 569 -30.46 -30.69 15.31
C THR A 569 -29.38 -29.67 15.74
N PRO A 570 -29.22 -29.36 17.04
CA PRO A 570 -28.19 -28.45 17.52
C PRO A 570 -26.77 -28.83 17.05
N SER A 571 -26.42 -30.11 17.09
CA SER A 571 -25.11 -30.59 16.63
C SER A 571 -24.90 -30.48 15.10
N GLN A 572 -25.95 -30.82 14.31
CA GLN A 572 -25.94 -30.62 12.87
C GLN A 572 -25.85 -29.13 12.50
N GLY A 573 -26.57 -28.28 13.24
CA GLY A 573 -26.51 -26.83 13.10
C GLY A 573 -25.12 -26.28 13.31
N ALA A 574 -24.39 -26.77 14.32
CA ALA A 574 -22.99 -26.39 14.56
C ALA A 574 -22.08 -26.75 13.39
N ILE A 575 -22.22 -27.96 12.83
CA ILE A 575 -21.42 -28.38 11.67
C ILE A 575 -21.75 -27.53 10.42
N VAL A 576 -23.03 -27.26 10.18
CA VAL A 576 -23.47 -26.41 9.05
C VAL A 576 -22.89 -25.00 9.18
N GLN A 577 -22.91 -24.42 10.39
CA GLN A 577 -22.34 -23.10 10.65
C GLN A 577 -20.84 -23.07 10.39
N GLU A 578 -20.08 -24.08 10.84
CA GLU A 578 -18.63 -24.16 10.59
C GLU A 578 -18.31 -24.23 9.08
N ILE A 579 -19.14 -24.96 8.31
CA ILE A 579 -18.99 -25.00 6.83
C ILE A 579 -19.27 -23.62 6.23
N ILE A 580 -20.28 -22.90 6.69
CA ILE A 580 -20.59 -21.54 6.23
C ILE A 580 -19.41 -20.60 6.51
N ASP A 581 -18.85 -20.65 7.72
CA ASP A 581 -17.71 -19.82 8.12
C ASP A 581 -16.47 -20.13 7.28
N LEU A 582 -16.16 -21.42 7.07
CA LEU A 582 -15.06 -21.84 6.21
C LEU A 582 -15.23 -21.33 4.77
N LEU A 583 -16.43 -21.46 4.20
CA LEU A 583 -16.70 -20.98 2.83
C LEU A 583 -16.56 -19.47 2.73
N ALA A 584 -17.04 -18.70 3.70
CA ALA A 584 -16.93 -17.25 3.74
C ALA A 584 -15.46 -16.79 3.82
N ILE A 585 -14.67 -17.41 4.70
CA ILE A 585 -13.24 -17.13 4.86
C ILE A 585 -12.46 -17.49 3.59
N MET A 586 -12.69 -18.69 3.04
CA MET A 586 -12.03 -19.13 1.81
C MET A 586 -12.36 -18.21 0.63
N TRP A 587 -13.62 -17.73 0.54
CA TRP A 587 -14.02 -16.75 -0.47
C TRP A 587 -13.28 -15.42 -0.28
N ALA A 588 -13.20 -14.90 0.94
CA ALA A 588 -12.45 -13.69 1.26
C ALA A 588 -10.96 -13.81 0.88
N LEU A 589 -10.32 -14.95 1.19
CA LEU A 589 -8.94 -15.24 0.84
C LEU A 589 -8.67 -15.34 -0.67
N THR A 590 -9.71 -15.55 -1.50
CA THR A 590 -9.53 -15.49 -2.97
C THR A 590 -9.05 -14.12 -3.45
N THR A 591 -9.15 -13.07 -2.63
CA THR A 591 -8.57 -11.75 -2.88
C THR A 591 -7.04 -11.82 -3.10
N LEU A 592 -6.34 -12.72 -2.40
CA LEU A 592 -4.90 -12.95 -2.60
C LEU A 592 -4.54 -13.44 -4.01
N LYS A 593 -5.47 -14.10 -4.70
CA LYS A 593 -5.30 -14.63 -6.06
C LYS A 593 -5.80 -13.66 -7.14
N ALA A 594 -6.35 -12.50 -6.76
CA ALA A 594 -6.80 -11.52 -7.73
C ALA A 594 -5.62 -11.16 -8.64
N SER A 595 -5.72 -11.50 -9.93
CA SER A 595 -4.74 -11.06 -10.91
C SER A 595 -4.84 -9.55 -11.03
N ASN A 596 -3.70 -8.88 -11.11
CA ASN A 596 -3.68 -7.53 -11.68
C ASN A 596 -4.48 -7.62 -12.98
N LEU A 597 -5.36 -6.65 -13.23
CA LEU A 597 -6.03 -6.55 -14.52
C LEU A 597 -4.93 -6.75 -15.57
N LYS A 598 -4.98 -7.88 -16.27
CA LYS A 598 -4.07 -8.08 -17.38
C LYS A 598 -4.30 -6.92 -18.32
N SER A 599 -3.27 -6.12 -18.44
CA SER A 599 -3.11 -5.11 -19.45
C SER A 599 -3.40 -5.64 -20.85
#